data_53470c9eb59cbbb71fec08477944f461
#
_entry.id   53470c9eb59cbbb71fec08477944f461
#
_cell.length_a   1.000
_cell.length_b   1.000
_cell.length_c   1.000
_cell.angle_alpha   90.00
_cell.angle_beta   90.00
_cell.angle_gamma   90.00
#
_symmetry.space_group_name_H-M   'P 1'
#
loop_
_entity.id
_entity.type
_entity.pdbx_description
1 polymer ?
#
loop_
_entity_poly.entity_id
_entity_poly.type
_entity_poly.pdbx_seq_one_letter_code
_entity_poly.pdbx_strand_id
1 'polypeptide(L)'
;MLFRSAPLTEGTTLPTADELAEALRARIEERRREEVDRGMTLVGPHRDDLVIHLGPAQAKGFASHGESWSLALALKLACFGLFRADGEDPILLLDDVFATLDAERRAALAAVARSAEQTLITAAVLDDVPPELRATRVEVAGGRAWVVAEGALVEGALVDDGRGGA
;
A
#
# COMPACT_ATOMS: atom_id res chain seq x y z
N MET A 1 -1.72 10.44 -21.69
CA MET A 1 -1.72 8.98 -21.55
C MET A 1 -0.76 8.44 -22.59
N LEU A 2 0.46 8.08 -22.14
CA LEU A 2 1.55 7.67 -23.05
C LEU A 2 1.27 6.29 -23.66
N PHE A 3 0.60 5.45 -22.91
CA PHE A 3 0.22 4.13 -23.35
C PHE A 3 -1.28 3.95 -23.12
N ARG A 4 -2.06 4.02 -24.21
CA ARG A 4 -3.33 3.28 -24.23
C ARG A 4 -2.96 1.82 -24.38
N SER A 5 -2.51 1.24 -23.29
CA SER A 5 -2.21 -0.16 -23.25
C SER A 5 -3.50 -0.95 -23.42
N ALA A 6 -3.43 -1.97 -24.26
CA ALA A 6 -4.27 -3.14 -24.08
C ALA A 6 -4.18 -3.57 -22.60
N PRO A 7 -5.24 -4.13 -22.03
CA PRO A 7 -5.18 -4.61 -20.65
C PRO A 7 -3.95 -5.50 -20.48
N LEU A 8 -3.18 -5.27 -19.41
CA LEU A 8 -2.08 -6.13 -19.02
C LEU A 8 -2.71 -7.48 -18.66
N THR A 9 -2.73 -8.38 -19.62
CA THR A 9 -3.16 -9.76 -19.45
C THR A 9 -1.92 -10.65 -19.43
N GLU A 10 -2.07 -11.84 -18.93
CA GLU A 10 -1.01 -12.84 -18.97
C GLU A 10 -0.51 -13.00 -20.42
N GLY A 11 0.80 -12.80 -20.65
CA GLY A 11 1.40 -12.82 -22.00
C GLY A 11 1.52 -11.45 -22.70
N THR A 12 1.09 -10.34 -22.09
CA THR A 12 1.33 -9.01 -22.64
C THR A 12 2.82 -8.67 -22.57
N THR A 13 3.45 -8.45 -23.74
CA THR A 13 4.83 -7.99 -23.78
C THR A 13 4.87 -6.52 -23.38
N LEU A 14 5.58 -6.22 -22.32
CA LEU A 14 5.83 -4.84 -21.90
C LEU A 14 6.88 -4.21 -22.81
N PRO A 15 6.74 -2.91 -23.18
CA PRO A 15 7.78 -2.22 -23.91
C PRO A 15 9.07 -2.14 -23.07
N THR A 16 10.19 -2.15 -23.74
CA THR A 16 11.49 -1.96 -23.11
C THR A 16 11.67 -0.53 -22.59
N ALA A 17 12.63 -0.32 -21.69
CA ALA A 17 12.94 1.01 -21.17
C ALA A 17 13.32 2.00 -22.30
N ASP A 18 14.02 1.53 -23.32
CA ASP A 18 14.42 2.37 -24.47
C ASP A 18 13.23 2.77 -25.33
N GLU A 19 12.31 1.84 -25.63
CA GLU A 19 11.07 2.14 -26.35
C GLU A 19 10.19 3.12 -25.57
N LEU A 20 10.11 2.98 -24.25
CA LEU A 20 9.40 3.91 -23.38
C LEU A 20 10.04 5.30 -23.40
N ALA A 21 11.36 5.37 -23.33
CA ALA A 21 12.10 6.62 -23.34
C ALA A 21 11.94 7.36 -24.68
N GLU A 22 11.98 6.65 -25.80
CA GLU A 22 11.78 7.22 -27.12
C GLU A 22 10.35 7.75 -27.29
N ALA A 23 9.35 6.96 -26.93
CA ALA A 23 7.94 7.37 -26.96
C ALA A 23 7.69 8.60 -26.08
N LEU A 24 8.32 8.66 -24.90
CA LEU A 24 8.22 9.80 -23.98
C LEU A 24 8.82 11.07 -24.60
N ARG A 25 10.01 10.98 -25.21
CA ARG A 25 10.65 12.12 -25.88
C ARG A 25 9.79 12.64 -27.03
N ALA A 26 9.30 11.75 -27.89
CA ALA A 26 8.42 12.13 -29.00
C ALA A 26 7.15 12.86 -28.49
N ARG A 27 6.56 12.39 -27.39
CA ARG A 27 5.37 13.01 -26.82
C ARG A 27 5.65 14.38 -26.20
N ILE A 28 6.81 14.55 -25.55
CA ILE A 28 7.25 15.85 -25.01
C ILE A 28 7.42 16.85 -26.15
N GLU A 29 8.07 16.45 -27.25
CA GLU A 29 8.27 17.32 -28.41
C GLU A 29 6.93 17.76 -29.03
N GLU A 30 6.00 16.83 -29.22
CA GLU A 30 4.65 17.12 -29.73
C GLU A 30 3.88 18.14 -28.86
N ARG A 31 4.02 18.05 -27.54
CA ARG A 31 3.27 18.91 -26.58
C ARG A 31 4.06 20.14 -26.13
N ARG A 32 5.28 20.33 -26.62
CA ARG A 32 6.19 21.39 -26.16
C ARG A 32 5.59 22.78 -26.16
N ARG A 33 4.86 23.15 -27.21
CA ARG A 33 4.24 24.48 -27.31
C ARG A 33 3.18 24.70 -26.24
N GLU A 34 2.33 23.71 -26.06
CA GLU A 34 1.25 23.77 -25.06
C GLU A 34 1.80 23.81 -23.63
N GLU A 35 2.90 23.11 -23.36
CA GLU A 35 3.59 23.14 -22.07
C GLU A 35 4.15 24.54 -21.76
N VAL A 36 4.76 25.19 -22.76
CA VAL A 36 5.28 26.55 -22.62
C VAL A 36 4.13 27.54 -22.40
N ASP A 37 3.05 27.45 -23.18
CA ASP A 37 1.90 28.34 -23.07
C ASP A 37 1.21 28.23 -21.71
N ARG A 38 1.15 27.02 -21.14
CA ARG A 38 0.52 26.75 -19.83
C ARG A 38 1.47 26.90 -18.63
N GLY A 39 2.77 27.02 -18.88
CA GLY A 39 3.78 27.07 -17.82
C GLY A 39 3.86 25.80 -16.96
N MET A 40 3.47 24.62 -17.51
CA MET A 40 3.46 23.36 -16.78
C MET A 40 3.77 22.18 -17.70
N THR A 41 4.34 21.13 -17.12
CA THR A 41 4.55 19.86 -17.83
C THR A 41 3.24 19.13 -18.05
N LEU A 42 3.01 18.65 -19.27
CA LEU A 42 1.80 17.90 -19.65
C LEU A 42 2.08 16.42 -19.93
N VAL A 43 3.37 16.06 -20.03
CA VAL A 43 3.83 14.72 -20.38
C VAL A 43 4.79 14.23 -19.31
N GLY A 44 4.64 12.96 -18.92
CA GLY A 44 5.51 12.31 -17.96
C GLY A 44 4.76 11.37 -17.02
N PRO A 45 5.48 10.53 -16.22
CA PRO A 45 4.88 9.56 -15.29
C PRO A 45 3.90 10.20 -14.28
N HIS A 46 4.15 11.45 -13.89
CA HIS A 46 3.29 12.21 -12.98
C HIS A 46 1.94 12.63 -13.61
N ARG A 47 1.75 12.41 -14.90
CA ARG A 47 0.50 12.67 -15.65
C ARG A 47 -0.18 11.39 -16.09
N ASP A 48 0.47 10.26 -15.92
CA ASP A 48 -0.13 8.97 -16.23
C ASP A 48 -1.06 8.51 -15.10
N ASP A 49 -2.07 7.75 -15.45
CA ASP A 49 -3.02 7.18 -14.51
C ASP A 49 -3.11 5.67 -14.75
N LEU A 50 -3.22 4.91 -13.66
CA LEU A 50 -3.43 3.48 -13.71
C LEU A 50 -4.93 3.20 -13.79
N VAL A 51 -5.38 2.72 -14.94
CA VAL A 51 -6.77 2.33 -15.14
C VAL A 51 -6.94 0.86 -14.77
N ILE A 52 -7.63 0.61 -13.66
CA ILE A 52 -7.88 -0.73 -13.15
C ILE A 52 -9.33 -1.10 -13.42
N HIS A 53 -9.55 -2.32 -13.87
CA HIS A 53 -10.88 -2.90 -14.07
C HIS A 53 -11.14 -4.01 -13.06
N LEU A 54 -12.35 -4.03 -12.53
CA LEU A 54 -12.92 -5.14 -11.76
C LEU A 54 -14.01 -5.78 -12.62
N GLY A 55 -13.67 -6.93 -13.25
CA GLY A 55 -14.51 -7.48 -14.31
C GLY A 55 -14.63 -6.50 -15.48
N PRO A 56 -15.84 -6.23 -16.01
CA PRO A 56 -16.05 -5.35 -17.16
C PRO A 56 -16.01 -3.86 -16.83
N ALA A 57 -16.11 -3.47 -15.56
CA ALA A 57 -16.23 -2.07 -15.13
C ALA A 57 -14.88 -1.51 -14.64
N GLN A 58 -14.67 -0.20 -14.85
CA GLN A 58 -13.53 0.48 -14.23
C GLN A 58 -13.74 0.55 -12.72
N ALA A 59 -12.69 0.29 -11.94
CA ALA A 59 -12.75 0.39 -10.49
C ALA A 59 -13.09 1.83 -10.04
N LYS A 60 -12.46 2.83 -10.68
CA LYS A 60 -12.73 4.25 -10.41
C LYS A 60 -14.15 4.64 -10.82
N GLY A 61 -14.99 4.94 -9.86
CA GLY A 61 -16.37 5.39 -10.05
C GLY A 61 -17.42 4.28 -10.09
N PHE A 62 -17.02 3.00 -10.20
CA PHE A 62 -17.96 1.87 -10.26
C PHE A 62 -17.75 0.85 -9.12
N ALA A 63 -16.53 0.77 -8.54
CA ALA A 63 -16.30 -0.11 -7.42
C ALA A 63 -17.04 0.37 -6.17
N SER A 64 -17.62 -0.55 -5.43
CA SER A 64 -18.14 -0.31 -4.10
C SER A 64 -17.02 0.11 -3.14
N HIS A 65 -17.39 0.65 -1.97
CA HIS A 65 -16.41 1.04 -0.96
C HIS A 65 -15.52 -0.14 -0.54
N GLY A 66 -16.11 -1.31 -0.29
CA GLY A 66 -15.36 -2.52 0.08
C GLY A 66 -14.43 -3.03 -1.02
N GLU A 67 -14.86 -2.99 -2.29
CA GLU A 67 -14.02 -3.35 -3.43
C GLU A 67 -12.88 -2.36 -3.62
N SER A 68 -13.13 -1.07 -3.50
CA SER A 68 -12.11 -0.02 -3.60
C SER A 68 -11.04 -0.18 -2.52
N TRP A 69 -11.47 -0.47 -1.29
CA TRP A 69 -10.58 -0.71 -0.16
C TRP A 69 -9.74 -1.98 -0.37
N SER A 70 -10.38 -3.08 -0.78
CA SER A 70 -9.69 -4.34 -1.07
C SER A 70 -8.68 -4.20 -2.21
N LEU A 71 -9.02 -3.41 -3.24
CA LEU A 71 -8.12 -3.11 -4.35
C LEU A 71 -6.90 -2.30 -3.88
N ALA A 72 -7.11 -1.28 -3.06
CA ALA A 72 -6.03 -0.48 -2.49
C ALA A 72 -5.08 -1.35 -1.64
N LEU A 73 -5.64 -2.24 -0.81
CA LEU A 73 -4.86 -3.19 -0.04
C LEU A 73 -4.07 -4.14 -0.94
N ALA A 74 -4.70 -4.72 -1.97
CA ALA A 74 -4.03 -5.62 -2.92
C ALA A 74 -2.86 -4.93 -3.64
N LEU A 75 -3.02 -3.67 -4.05
CA LEU A 75 -1.94 -2.89 -4.66
C LEU A 75 -0.77 -2.65 -3.70
N LYS A 76 -1.06 -2.33 -2.43
CA LYS A 76 -0.03 -2.17 -1.40
C LYS A 76 0.74 -3.47 -1.14
N LEU A 77 0.03 -4.59 -1.06
CA LEU A 77 0.65 -5.90 -0.88
C LEU A 77 1.45 -6.33 -2.12
N ALA A 78 1.02 -5.97 -3.33
CA ALA A 78 1.78 -6.19 -4.55
C ALA A 78 3.11 -5.40 -4.54
N CYS A 79 3.10 -4.14 -4.09
CA CYS A 79 4.33 -3.36 -3.89
C CYS A 79 5.27 -4.02 -2.86
N PHE A 80 4.72 -4.50 -1.73
CA PHE A 80 5.48 -5.26 -0.74
C PHE A 80 6.15 -6.50 -1.36
N GLY A 81 5.39 -7.26 -2.17
CA GLY A 81 5.91 -8.42 -2.89
C GLY A 81 7.00 -8.07 -3.90
N LEU A 82 6.88 -6.92 -4.56
CA LEU A 82 7.88 -6.43 -5.52
C LEU A 82 9.21 -6.11 -4.83
N PHE A 83 9.20 -5.37 -3.72
CA PHE A 83 10.40 -5.08 -2.94
C PHE A 83 11.11 -6.36 -2.48
N ARG A 84 10.34 -7.36 -2.04
CA ARG A 84 10.92 -8.64 -1.65
C ARG A 84 11.52 -9.41 -2.82
N ALA A 85 10.93 -9.33 -4.00
CA ALA A 85 11.48 -9.94 -5.21
C ALA A 85 12.81 -9.29 -5.63
N ASP A 86 12.99 -8.00 -5.32
CA ASP A 86 14.23 -7.26 -5.53
C ASP A 86 15.29 -7.52 -4.44
N GLY A 87 14.97 -8.38 -3.45
CA GLY A 87 15.90 -8.77 -2.37
C GLY A 87 15.86 -7.85 -1.15
N GLU A 88 14.88 -6.97 -1.05
CA GLU A 88 14.62 -6.15 0.13
C GLU A 88 13.68 -6.88 1.10
N ASP A 89 13.83 -6.62 2.41
CA ASP A 89 12.89 -7.09 3.43
C ASP A 89 12.22 -5.89 4.12
N PRO A 90 11.18 -5.31 3.49
CA PRO A 90 10.49 -4.15 4.03
C PRO A 90 9.67 -4.54 5.26
N ILE A 91 9.62 -3.63 6.25
CA ILE A 91 8.73 -3.76 7.40
C ILE A 91 7.28 -3.56 6.94
N LEU A 92 6.41 -4.49 7.30
CA LEU A 92 4.98 -4.40 6.99
C LEU A 92 4.23 -3.68 8.11
N LEU A 93 3.64 -2.53 7.79
CA LEU A 93 2.82 -1.75 8.71
C LEU A 93 1.34 -1.93 8.37
N LEU A 94 0.55 -2.48 9.29
CA LEU A 94 -0.88 -2.75 9.14
C LEU A 94 -1.66 -1.95 10.18
N ASP A 95 -2.25 -0.83 9.75
CA ASP A 95 -2.95 0.10 10.63
C ASP A 95 -4.47 -0.14 10.57
N ASP A 96 -5.03 -0.73 11.61
CA ASP A 96 -6.46 -1.06 11.82
C ASP A 96 -7.13 -1.81 10.67
N VAL A 97 -6.35 -2.59 9.90
CA VAL A 97 -6.84 -3.20 8.65
C VAL A 97 -7.74 -4.41 8.88
N PHE A 98 -7.54 -5.15 9.97
CA PHE A 98 -8.24 -6.41 10.22
C PHE A 98 -9.71 -6.22 10.61
N ALA A 99 -10.08 -5.10 11.22
CA ALA A 99 -11.44 -4.80 11.64
C ALA A 99 -12.46 -4.79 10.49
N THR A 100 -12.01 -4.44 9.28
CA THR A 100 -12.87 -4.24 8.09
C THR A 100 -12.89 -5.43 7.13
N LEU A 101 -12.09 -6.47 7.39
CA LEU A 101 -11.93 -7.62 6.51
C LEU A 101 -12.89 -8.77 6.87
N ASP A 102 -13.44 -9.40 5.83
CA ASP A 102 -14.08 -10.71 5.98
C ASP A 102 -13.05 -11.80 6.33
N ALA A 103 -13.53 -12.98 6.69
CA ALA A 103 -12.69 -14.08 7.16
C ALA A 103 -11.65 -14.54 6.11
N GLU A 104 -12.03 -14.57 4.83
CA GLU A 104 -11.14 -15.01 3.75
C GLU A 104 -10.00 -14.03 3.52
N ARG A 105 -10.33 -12.73 3.39
CA ARG A 105 -9.33 -11.66 3.22
C ARG A 105 -8.44 -11.51 4.46
N ARG A 106 -9.01 -11.68 5.65
CA ARG A 106 -8.27 -11.69 6.91
C ARG A 106 -7.21 -12.80 6.93
N ALA A 107 -7.58 -14.03 6.53
CA ALA A 107 -6.66 -15.15 6.43
C ALA A 107 -5.56 -14.92 5.37
N ALA A 108 -5.92 -14.38 4.21
CA ALA A 108 -4.96 -14.06 3.16
C ALA A 108 -3.94 -13.00 3.61
N LEU A 109 -4.41 -11.92 4.25
CA LEU A 109 -3.53 -10.89 4.81
C LEU A 109 -2.63 -11.43 5.93
N ALA A 110 -3.17 -12.29 6.79
CA ALA A 110 -2.40 -12.92 7.85
C ALA A 110 -1.26 -13.79 7.29
N ALA A 111 -1.50 -14.51 6.19
CA ALA A 111 -0.47 -15.29 5.52
C ALA A 111 0.67 -14.40 4.98
N VAL A 112 0.35 -13.24 4.39
CA VAL A 112 1.35 -12.26 3.95
C VAL A 112 2.10 -11.68 5.14
N ALA A 113 1.41 -11.27 6.19
CA ALA A 113 2.02 -10.70 7.39
C ALA A 113 3.03 -11.66 8.06
N ARG A 114 2.70 -12.96 8.10
CA ARG A 114 3.61 -14.01 8.61
C ARG A 114 4.85 -14.23 7.74
N SER A 115 4.79 -13.89 6.47
CA SER A 115 5.92 -14.04 5.55
C SER A 115 6.91 -12.87 5.62
N ALA A 116 6.53 -11.75 6.21
CA ALA A 116 7.40 -10.60 6.40
C ALA A 116 8.41 -10.87 7.52
N GLU A 117 9.60 -10.29 7.43
CA GLU A 117 10.61 -10.36 8.50
C GLU A 117 10.09 -9.66 9.76
N GLN A 118 9.46 -8.50 9.58
CA GLN A 118 8.82 -7.77 10.67
C GLN A 118 7.48 -7.20 10.24
N THR A 119 6.47 -7.40 11.11
CA THR A 119 5.14 -6.80 10.94
C THR A 119 4.74 -6.03 12.19
N LEU A 120 4.30 -4.79 12.01
CA LEU A 120 3.67 -3.99 13.07
C LEU A 120 2.18 -3.87 12.76
N ILE A 121 1.34 -4.22 13.74
CA ILE A 121 -0.11 -4.23 13.60
C ILE A 121 -0.70 -3.32 14.66
N THR A 122 -1.53 -2.36 14.26
CA THR A 122 -2.40 -1.63 15.18
C THR A 122 -3.81 -2.19 15.10
N ALA A 123 -4.51 -2.23 16.22
CA ALA A 123 -5.92 -2.60 16.28
C ALA A 123 -6.58 -1.94 17.51
N ALA A 124 -7.82 -1.51 17.38
CA ALA A 124 -8.59 -0.99 18.50
C ALA A 124 -9.01 -2.10 19.48
N VAL A 125 -9.22 -3.31 18.96
CA VAL A 125 -9.64 -4.49 19.71
C VAL A 125 -8.71 -5.66 19.39
N LEU A 126 -8.21 -6.33 20.44
CA LEU A 126 -7.29 -7.47 20.27
C LEU A 126 -7.89 -8.61 19.44
N ASP A 127 -9.20 -8.81 19.54
CA ASP A 127 -9.88 -9.91 18.84
C ASP A 127 -9.99 -9.69 17.31
N ASP A 128 -9.73 -8.48 16.83
CA ASP A 128 -9.61 -8.22 15.40
C ASP A 128 -8.30 -8.79 14.83
N VAL A 129 -7.25 -8.90 15.66
CA VAL A 129 -5.95 -9.45 15.22
C VAL A 129 -6.02 -10.99 15.22
N PRO A 130 -5.77 -11.64 14.07
CA PRO A 130 -5.73 -13.09 13.97
C PRO A 130 -4.82 -13.71 15.04
N PRO A 131 -5.24 -14.78 15.71
CA PRO A 131 -4.47 -15.41 16.79
C PRO A 131 -3.03 -15.77 16.38
N GLU A 132 -2.84 -16.20 15.14
CA GLU A 132 -1.54 -16.58 14.58
C GLU A 132 -0.58 -15.41 14.37
N LEU A 133 -1.05 -14.17 14.47
CA LEU A 133 -0.24 -12.94 14.39
C LEU A 133 -0.01 -12.32 15.78
N ARG A 134 -0.61 -12.89 16.83
CA ARG A 134 -0.47 -12.38 18.19
C ARG A 134 0.92 -12.76 18.73
N ALA A 135 1.80 -11.77 18.79
CA ALA A 135 3.17 -11.87 19.30
C ALA A 135 3.37 -10.88 20.45
N THR A 136 4.46 -10.14 20.47
CA THR A 136 4.66 -9.06 21.45
C THR A 136 3.55 -8.03 21.31
N ARG A 137 2.82 -7.81 22.41
CA ARG A 137 1.72 -6.85 22.47
C ARG A 137 2.15 -5.59 23.19
N VAL A 138 1.80 -4.45 22.62
CA VAL A 138 1.97 -3.14 23.24
C VAL A 138 0.58 -2.53 23.39
N GLU A 139 0.19 -2.18 24.60
CA GLU A 139 -1.02 -1.41 24.86
C GLU A 139 -0.68 0.07 24.93
N VAL A 140 -1.53 0.90 24.31
CA VAL A 140 -1.38 2.35 24.28
C VAL A 140 -2.66 2.99 24.81
N ALA A 141 -2.54 3.74 25.90
CA ALA A 141 -3.66 4.50 26.47
C ALA A 141 -3.16 5.73 27.24
N GLY A 142 -3.88 6.84 27.18
CA GLY A 142 -3.57 8.06 27.94
C GLY A 142 -2.18 8.62 27.67
N GLY A 143 -1.66 8.50 26.45
CA GLY A 143 -0.31 8.97 26.08
C GLY A 143 0.83 8.10 26.62
N ARG A 144 0.53 6.89 27.07
CA ARG A 144 1.51 5.92 27.58
C ARG A 144 1.44 4.62 26.78
N ALA A 145 2.55 3.89 26.72
CA ALA A 145 2.63 2.58 26.08
C ALA A 145 3.22 1.55 27.05
N TRP A 146 2.66 0.33 27.05
CA TRP A 146 3.12 -0.79 27.90
C TRP A 146 3.29 -2.04 27.05
N VAL A 147 4.39 -2.75 27.28
CA VAL A 147 4.55 -4.10 26.76
C VAL A 147 3.76 -5.08 27.65
N VAL A 148 2.95 -5.91 27.03
CA VAL A 148 2.18 -6.96 27.73
C VAL A 148 2.91 -8.28 27.55
N ALA A 149 3.51 -8.79 28.63
CA ALA A 149 4.14 -10.11 28.65
C ALA A 149 3.21 -11.12 29.34
N GLU A 150 2.89 -12.23 28.66
CA GLU A 150 2.09 -13.36 29.19
C GLU A 150 0.83 -12.98 29.99
N GLY A 151 0.12 -11.93 29.54
CA GLY A 151 -1.11 -11.48 30.20
C GLY A 151 -0.93 -10.54 31.38
N ALA A 152 0.30 -10.19 31.75
CA ALA A 152 0.61 -9.17 32.75
C ALA A 152 1.18 -7.92 32.10
N LEU A 153 0.75 -6.74 32.57
CA LEU A 153 1.34 -5.46 32.18
C LEU A 153 2.75 -5.38 32.78
N VAL A 154 3.76 -5.34 31.90
CA VAL A 154 5.11 -5.00 32.33
C VAL A 154 5.30 -3.51 32.07
N GLU A 155 5.50 -2.77 33.16
CA GLU A 155 5.79 -1.33 33.09
C GLU A 155 7.13 -1.13 32.37
N GLY A 156 7.08 -0.72 31.11
CA GLY A 156 8.26 -0.56 30.26
C GLY A 156 8.12 0.61 29.33
N ALA A 157 9.05 1.51 29.45
CA ALA A 157 9.38 2.64 28.60
C ALA A 157 8.22 3.60 28.26
N LEU A 158 8.16 4.67 29.04
CA LEU A 158 7.57 5.95 28.63
C LEU A 158 8.17 6.33 27.27
N VAL A 159 7.36 6.38 26.23
CA VAL A 159 7.68 7.21 25.08
C VAL A 159 7.39 8.64 25.55
N ASP A 160 8.41 9.31 26.04
CA ASP A 160 8.37 10.75 26.30
C ASP A 160 8.24 11.45 24.95
N ASP A 161 7.06 11.99 24.65
CA ASP A 161 6.79 12.72 23.40
C ASP A 161 7.43 14.10 23.35
N GLY A 162 8.26 14.44 24.34
CA GLY A 162 8.98 15.72 24.38
C GLY A 162 8.08 16.96 24.47
N ARG A 163 6.77 16.82 24.73
CA ARG A 163 5.82 17.92 24.89
C ARG A 163 5.53 18.21 26.37
N GLY A 164 6.57 18.35 27.15
CA GLY A 164 6.50 18.70 28.56
C GLY A 164 7.19 20.03 28.82
N GLY A 165 6.43 21.13 28.83
CA GLY A 165 6.84 22.34 29.54
C GLY A 165 7.10 23.58 28.68
N ALA A 166 6.11 24.37 28.51
CA ALA A 166 6.21 25.86 28.58
C ALA A 166 4.93 26.40 29.18
#